data_ac8e1ee44b7d131ef534cbaa7515df90
#
_entry.id   ac8e1ee44b7d131ef534cbaa7515df90
#
_cell.length_a   1.000
_cell.length_b   1.000
_cell.length_c   1.000
_cell.angle_alpha   90.00
_cell.angle_beta   90.00
_cell.angle_gamma   90.00
#
_symmetry.space_group_name_H-M   'P 1'
#
loop_
_entity.id
_entity.type
_entity.pdbx_description
1 polymer ?
#
loop_
_entity_poly.entity_id
_entity_poly.type
_entity_poly.pdbx_seq_one_letter_code
_entity_poly.pdbx_strand_id
1 'polypeptide(L)'
;MNISAYILLGVVVFLILKLLLPNASKRFLKLQASLPTSKIRSIAKGLAKVEGKLLMKNPLFSPIKMTPCIGYYYLIEKIDRDKEGHNSYSTIHEETQCNPFEIEDTTGKIEVVPEGIQLFLMENTHQYTSGEKRYSESLLREGDEVLLIGYADAKGGVPFLRKDDKYKLLGITLVSSINLWNKYQPLLRSFLFTCVIIVSLIIFILLQ
;
A
#
# COMPACT_ATOMS: atom_id res chain seq x y z
N MET A 1 -25.83 36.44 -2.16
CA MET A 1 -25.07 35.18 -2.30
C MET A 1 -24.03 35.12 -1.18
N ASN A 2 -24.14 34.17 -0.25
CA ASN A 2 -23.41 34.20 1.00
C ASN A 2 -21.95 33.77 0.85
N ILE A 3 -20.99 34.54 1.37
CA ILE A 3 -19.55 34.27 1.41
C ILE A 3 -19.28 32.85 1.93
N SER A 4 -20.09 32.37 2.88
CA SER A 4 -20.02 31.00 3.42
C SER A 4 -20.23 29.89 2.38
N ALA A 5 -21.08 30.11 1.38
CA ALA A 5 -21.33 29.14 0.32
C ALA A 5 -20.09 28.97 -0.61
N TYR A 6 -19.38 30.07 -0.90
CA TYR A 6 -18.14 30.00 -1.69
C TYR A 6 -17.01 29.33 -0.92
N ILE A 7 -16.90 29.56 0.39
CA ILE A 7 -15.90 28.87 1.24
C ILE A 7 -16.19 27.37 1.24
N LEU A 8 -17.45 26.96 1.43
CA LEU A 8 -17.85 25.57 1.41
C LEU A 8 -17.54 24.90 0.07
N LEU A 9 -17.89 25.58 -1.05
CA LEU A 9 -17.56 25.10 -2.39
C LEU A 9 -16.05 24.93 -2.58
N GLY A 10 -15.26 25.90 -2.14
CA GLY A 10 -13.80 25.84 -2.19
C GLY A 10 -13.22 24.65 -1.43
N VAL A 11 -13.74 24.36 -0.23
CA VAL A 11 -13.34 23.20 0.58
C VAL A 11 -13.69 21.88 -0.13
N VAL A 12 -14.90 21.77 -0.69
CA VAL A 12 -15.31 20.56 -1.43
C VAL A 12 -14.44 20.32 -2.65
N VAL A 13 -14.19 21.35 -3.45
CA VAL A 13 -13.30 21.28 -4.62
C VAL A 13 -11.88 20.86 -4.21
N PHE A 14 -11.34 21.44 -3.13
CA PHE A 14 -10.05 21.09 -2.59
C PHE A 14 -9.96 19.62 -2.15
N LEU A 15 -10.99 19.11 -1.46
CA LEU A 15 -11.08 17.70 -1.05
C LEU A 15 -11.14 16.75 -2.27
N ILE A 16 -11.93 17.12 -3.30
CA ILE A 16 -12.00 16.34 -4.55
C ILE A 16 -10.63 16.33 -5.25
N LEU A 17 -9.95 17.47 -5.35
CA LEU A 17 -8.61 17.55 -5.92
C LEU A 17 -7.61 16.69 -5.15
N LYS A 18 -7.62 16.71 -3.82
CA LYS A 18 -6.80 15.81 -2.98
C LYS A 18 -7.08 14.33 -3.26
N LEU A 19 -8.35 13.96 -3.44
CA LEU A 19 -8.74 12.58 -3.79
C LEU A 19 -8.25 12.17 -5.19
N LEU A 20 -8.07 13.10 -6.12
CA LEU A 20 -7.60 12.82 -7.48
C LEU A 20 -6.07 12.76 -7.59
N LEU A 21 -5.32 13.30 -6.62
CA LEU A 21 -3.86 13.27 -6.66
C LEU A 21 -3.34 11.83 -6.71
N PRO A 22 -2.43 11.53 -7.66
CA PRO A 22 -1.82 10.22 -7.76
C PRO A 22 -0.87 9.99 -6.57
N ASN A 23 -1.02 8.84 -5.90
CA ASN A 23 -0.06 8.36 -4.93
C ASN A 23 0.37 6.93 -5.26
N ALA A 24 1.42 6.43 -4.59
CA ALA A 24 1.97 5.11 -4.85
C ALA A 24 0.95 3.99 -4.65
N SER A 25 0.11 4.07 -3.61
CA SER A 25 -0.94 3.07 -3.34
C SER A 25 -2.00 3.02 -4.44
N LYS A 26 -2.47 4.17 -4.93
CA LYS A 26 -3.43 4.22 -6.06
C LYS A 26 -2.83 3.65 -7.33
N ARG A 27 -1.54 3.93 -7.58
CA ARG A 27 -0.81 3.39 -8.72
C ARG A 27 -0.67 1.88 -8.64
N PHE A 28 -0.27 1.36 -7.47
CA PHE A 28 -0.19 -0.06 -7.21
C PHE A 28 -1.54 -0.76 -7.44
N LEU A 29 -2.61 -0.25 -6.84
CA LEU A 29 -3.95 -0.81 -6.97
C LEU A 29 -4.48 -0.76 -8.42
N LYS A 30 -4.17 0.30 -9.16
CA LYS A 30 -4.52 0.38 -10.58
C LYS A 30 -3.77 -0.68 -11.41
N LEU A 31 -2.46 -0.83 -11.19
CA LEU A 31 -1.65 -1.82 -11.89
C LEU A 31 -2.06 -3.24 -11.51
N GLN A 32 -2.33 -3.51 -10.23
CA GLN A 32 -2.83 -4.80 -9.76
C GLN A 32 -4.11 -5.22 -10.50
N ALA A 33 -5.04 -4.29 -10.71
CA ALA A 33 -6.30 -4.57 -11.39
C ALA A 33 -6.15 -4.72 -12.92
N SER A 34 -5.14 -4.09 -13.53
CA SER A 34 -4.96 -4.05 -14.99
C SER A 34 -3.98 -5.08 -15.54
N LEU A 35 -3.01 -5.54 -14.72
CA LEU A 35 -2.00 -6.48 -15.16
C LEU A 35 -2.48 -7.93 -14.95
N PRO A 36 -2.29 -8.81 -15.94
CA PRO A 36 -2.46 -10.25 -15.73
C PRO A 36 -1.37 -10.78 -14.79
N THR A 37 -1.69 -11.81 -14.00
CA THR A 37 -0.70 -12.51 -13.19
C THR A 37 0.20 -13.36 -14.09
N SER A 38 1.50 -13.11 -14.05
CA SER A 38 2.51 -13.84 -14.81
C SER A 38 2.98 -15.05 -14.03
N LYS A 39 3.18 -16.18 -14.74
CA LYS A 39 3.89 -17.34 -14.18
C LYS A 39 5.40 -17.11 -14.21
N ILE A 40 6.09 -17.50 -13.16
CA ILE A 40 7.54 -17.24 -13.02
C ILE A 40 8.32 -17.86 -14.18
N ARG A 41 8.02 -19.09 -14.59
CA ARG A 41 8.71 -19.78 -15.67
C ARG A 41 8.62 -19.06 -17.03
N SER A 42 7.55 -18.31 -17.26
CA SER A 42 7.28 -17.61 -18.53
C SER A 42 7.33 -16.10 -18.40
N ILE A 43 7.96 -15.60 -17.36
CA ILE A 43 8.02 -14.15 -17.13
C ILE A 43 8.85 -13.48 -18.22
N ALA A 44 8.25 -12.50 -18.90
CA ALA A 44 8.91 -11.72 -19.91
C ALA A 44 9.52 -10.46 -19.29
N LYS A 45 10.57 -9.92 -19.92
CA LYS A 45 11.17 -8.64 -19.53
C LYS A 45 10.13 -7.51 -19.61
N GLY A 46 9.99 -6.76 -18.52
CA GLY A 46 9.03 -5.66 -18.43
C GLY A 46 8.29 -5.61 -17.11
N LEU A 47 7.26 -4.76 -17.04
CA LEU A 47 6.41 -4.67 -15.86
C LEU A 47 5.59 -5.96 -15.70
N ALA A 48 5.72 -6.60 -14.55
CA ALA A 48 5.09 -7.88 -14.26
C ALA A 48 4.39 -7.87 -12.92
N LYS A 49 3.29 -8.63 -12.85
CA LYS A 49 2.59 -9.00 -11.61
C LYS A 49 2.82 -10.48 -11.36
N VAL A 50 3.34 -10.82 -10.19
CA VAL A 50 3.64 -12.20 -9.77
C VAL A 50 2.94 -12.48 -8.45
N GLU A 51 2.40 -13.68 -8.32
CA GLU A 51 1.82 -14.20 -7.07
C GLU A 51 2.55 -15.48 -6.67
N GLY A 52 2.86 -15.62 -5.38
CA GLY A 52 3.54 -16.81 -4.87
C GLY A 52 3.87 -16.71 -3.39
N LYS A 53 4.58 -17.70 -2.89
CA LYS A 53 5.04 -17.77 -1.51
C LYS A 53 6.41 -17.13 -1.36
N LEU A 54 6.60 -16.42 -0.25
CA LEU A 54 7.88 -15.83 0.11
C LEU A 54 8.84 -16.90 0.62
N LEU A 55 10.08 -16.86 0.12
CA LEU A 55 11.20 -17.67 0.60
C LEU A 55 12.28 -16.74 1.13
N MET A 56 12.67 -16.99 2.38
CA MET A 56 13.69 -16.20 3.09
C MET A 56 15.10 -16.70 2.73
N LYS A 57 15.97 -15.79 2.29
CA LYS A 57 17.42 -16.07 2.13
C LYS A 57 18.20 -15.69 3.38
N ASN A 58 18.05 -14.44 3.80
CA ASN A 58 18.73 -13.90 4.96
C ASN A 58 17.72 -13.20 5.86
N PRO A 59 17.55 -13.61 7.13
CA PRO A 59 16.59 -13.01 8.03
C PRO A 59 16.99 -11.58 8.42
N LEU A 60 16.02 -10.69 8.52
CA LEU A 60 16.05 -9.47 9.31
C LEU A 60 15.34 -9.72 10.64
N PHE A 61 15.61 -8.87 11.63
CA PHE A 61 14.89 -8.89 12.89
C PHE A 61 14.05 -7.63 13.02
N SER A 62 12.76 -7.80 13.32
CA SER A 62 11.83 -6.69 13.45
C SER A 62 12.15 -5.79 14.66
N PRO A 63 11.88 -4.46 14.59
CA PRO A 63 12.25 -3.52 15.63
C PRO A 63 11.53 -3.73 16.98
N ILE A 64 10.26 -4.20 16.97
CA ILE A 64 9.44 -4.29 18.19
C ILE A 64 9.64 -5.62 18.91
N LYS A 65 9.52 -6.73 18.19
CA LYS A 65 9.52 -8.08 18.79
C LYS A 65 10.77 -8.89 18.48
N MET A 66 11.72 -8.34 17.73
CA MET A 66 12.91 -9.07 17.26
C MET A 66 12.54 -10.38 16.54
N THR A 67 11.40 -10.38 15.86
CA THR A 67 10.91 -11.53 15.10
C THR A 67 11.69 -11.64 13.79
N PRO A 68 12.22 -12.84 13.43
CA PRO A 68 12.85 -13.02 12.14
C PRO A 68 11.83 -12.85 11.01
N CYS A 69 12.20 -12.05 10.01
CA CYS A 69 11.35 -11.70 8.87
C CYS A 69 12.18 -11.43 7.61
N ILE A 70 11.54 -11.40 6.46
CA ILE A 70 12.16 -11.04 5.17
C ILE A 70 12.28 -9.52 5.05
N GLY A 71 11.26 -8.81 5.55
CA GLY A 71 11.21 -7.37 5.57
C GLY A 71 10.16 -6.87 6.54
N TYR A 72 10.24 -5.61 6.89
CA TYR A 72 9.29 -4.95 7.77
C TYR A 72 9.00 -3.51 7.33
N TYR A 73 7.83 -3.02 7.72
CA TYR A 73 7.48 -1.62 7.77
C TYR A 73 7.29 -1.22 9.22
N TYR A 74 8.02 -0.23 9.68
CA TYR A 74 8.00 0.27 11.06
C TYR A 74 7.54 1.72 11.08
N LEU A 75 6.58 2.03 11.96
CA LEU A 75 5.95 3.32 12.05
C LEU A 75 5.89 3.79 13.51
N ILE A 76 6.32 5.02 13.76
CA ILE A 76 6.14 5.72 15.04
C ILE A 76 5.26 6.94 14.79
N GLU A 77 4.18 7.05 15.55
CA GLU A 77 3.25 8.16 15.47
C GLU A 77 3.13 8.85 16.83
N LYS A 78 3.00 10.17 16.80
CA LYS A 78 2.61 10.96 17.97
C LYS A 78 1.09 10.93 18.10
N ILE A 79 0.62 10.79 19.33
CA ILE A 79 -0.79 10.84 19.68
C ILE A 79 -1.06 12.22 20.25
N ASP A 80 -1.83 13.04 19.54
CA ASP A 80 -2.32 14.31 20.04
C ASP A 80 -3.80 14.15 20.42
N ARG A 81 -4.16 14.53 21.65
CA ARG A 81 -5.55 14.51 22.12
C ARG A 81 -6.13 15.91 22.08
N ASP A 82 -7.31 16.03 21.47
CA ASP A 82 -8.09 17.25 21.53
C ASP A 82 -8.81 17.41 22.88
N LYS A 83 -9.47 18.56 23.06
CA LYS A 83 -10.24 18.85 24.27
C LYS A 83 -11.48 17.95 24.46
N GLU A 84 -11.92 17.31 23.41
CA GLU A 84 -13.07 16.40 23.36
C GLU A 84 -12.67 14.94 23.58
N GLY A 85 -11.35 14.66 23.71
CA GLY A 85 -10.79 13.33 23.95
C GLY A 85 -10.54 12.50 22.68
N HIS A 86 -10.69 13.07 21.49
CA HIS A 86 -10.37 12.38 20.24
C HIS A 86 -8.86 12.35 20.00
N ASN A 87 -8.35 11.20 19.61
CA ASN A 87 -6.95 11.03 19.27
C ASN A 87 -6.72 11.37 17.78
N SER A 88 -5.75 12.22 17.51
CA SER A 88 -5.16 12.40 16.19
C SER A 88 -3.74 11.82 16.18
N TYR A 89 -3.30 11.36 15.01
CA TYR A 89 -2.01 10.68 14.86
C TYR A 89 -1.18 11.41 13.81
N SER A 90 0.04 11.76 14.16
CA SER A 90 1.02 12.36 13.25
C SER A 90 2.28 11.50 13.17
N THR A 91 2.73 11.18 11.96
CA THR A 91 3.91 10.36 11.73
C THR A 91 5.17 11.10 12.19
N ILE A 92 5.95 10.48 13.07
CA ILE A 92 7.26 10.95 13.52
C ILE A 92 8.37 10.26 12.74
N HIS A 93 8.23 8.96 12.53
CA HIS A 93 9.23 8.12 11.87
C HIS A 93 8.54 7.00 11.11
N GLU A 94 9.01 6.75 9.89
CA GLU A 94 8.63 5.57 9.11
C GLU A 94 9.86 4.97 8.44
N GLU A 95 9.92 3.66 8.43
CA GLU A 95 11.05 2.92 7.88
C GLU A 95 10.55 1.63 7.23
N THR A 96 11.09 1.33 6.05
CA THR A 96 10.91 0.05 5.38
C THR A 96 12.28 -0.57 5.15
N GLN A 97 12.49 -1.76 5.70
CA GLN A 97 13.67 -2.57 5.42
C GLN A 97 13.26 -3.93 4.85
N CYS A 98 14.03 -4.41 3.89
CA CYS A 98 13.81 -5.72 3.28
C CYS A 98 15.14 -6.27 2.73
N ASN A 99 15.46 -7.51 3.06
CA ASN A 99 16.58 -8.23 2.45
C ASN A 99 16.16 -8.84 1.11
N PRO A 100 17.10 -9.16 0.21
CA PRO A 100 16.83 -9.95 -0.98
C PRO A 100 16.16 -11.28 -0.62
N PHE A 101 15.12 -11.63 -1.36
CA PHE A 101 14.29 -12.82 -1.13
C PHE A 101 13.88 -13.46 -2.45
N GLU A 102 13.23 -14.59 -2.39
CA GLU A 102 12.63 -15.25 -3.55
C GLU A 102 11.12 -15.34 -3.41
N ILE A 103 10.44 -15.35 -4.54
CA ILE A 103 9.03 -15.73 -4.65
C ILE A 103 8.96 -17.04 -5.40
N GLU A 104 8.21 -18.00 -4.87
CA GLU A 104 7.97 -19.30 -5.47
C GLU A 104 6.51 -19.43 -5.88
N ASP A 105 6.26 -19.76 -7.14
CA ASP A 105 4.96 -20.20 -7.62
C ASP A 105 5.01 -21.68 -8.04
N THR A 106 3.92 -22.19 -8.59
CA THR A 106 3.84 -23.59 -9.08
C THR A 106 4.77 -23.88 -10.27
N THR A 107 5.43 -22.88 -10.84
CA THR A 107 6.24 -22.99 -12.07
C THR A 107 7.74 -22.75 -11.84
N GLY A 108 8.12 -22.13 -10.73
CA GLY A 108 9.52 -21.85 -10.40
C GLY A 108 9.70 -20.83 -9.31
N LYS A 109 10.93 -20.32 -9.21
CA LYS A 109 11.35 -19.29 -8.25
C LYS A 109 11.96 -18.11 -8.97
N ILE A 110 11.77 -16.91 -8.43
CA ILE A 110 12.35 -15.68 -8.93
C ILE A 110 12.90 -14.85 -7.78
N GLU A 111 14.13 -14.34 -7.96
CA GLU A 111 14.75 -13.45 -7.00
C GLU A 111 14.16 -12.05 -7.06
N VAL A 112 14.00 -11.42 -5.90
CA VAL A 112 13.57 -10.03 -5.76
C VAL A 112 14.68 -9.21 -5.15
N VAL A 113 15.07 -8.16 -5.87
CA VAL A 113 16.01 -7.12 -5.44
C VAL A 113 15.21 -6.00 -4.82
N PRO A 114 15.21 -5.83 -3.48
CA PRO A 114 14.17 -5.09 -2.76
C PRO A 114 14.39 -3.58 -2.68
N GLU A 115 15.42 -3.02 -3.36
CA GLU A 115 15.71 -1.58 -3.28
C GLU A 115 14.48 -0.72 -3.64
N GLY A 116 14.00 0.04 -2.65
CA GLY A 116 12.84 0.91 -2.76
C GLY A 116 11.52 0.16 -2.88
N ILE A 117 11.45 -1.05 -2.31
CA ILE A 117 10.21 -1.80 -2.14
C ILE A 117 9.22 -1.03 -1.25
N GLN A 118 7.95 -1.13 -1.58
CA GLN A 118 6.85 -0.52 -0.84
C GLN A 118 5.86 -1.61 -0.44
N LEU A 119 5.52 -1.66 0.85
CA LEU A 119 4.54 -2.57 1.41
C LEU A 119 3.16 -1.91 1.38
N PHE A 120 2.20 -2.54 0.70
CA PHE A 120 0.85 -2.01 0.56
C PHE A 120 -0.16 -2.88 1.28
N LEU A 121 -1.20 -2.25 1.87
CA LEU A 121 -2.31 -2.94 2.54
C LEU A 121 -1.84 -3.97 3.59
N MET A 122 -0.73 -3.69 4.25
CA MET A 122 -0.22 -4.56 5.30
C MET A 122 -0.95 -4.27 6.62
N GLU A 123 -1.35 -5.32 7.30
CA GLU A 123 -1.88 -5.22 8.65
C GLU A 123 -0.74 -5.07 9.66
N ASN A 124 -0.99 -4.32 10.73
CA ASN A 124 -0.03 -4.22 11.81
C ASN A 124 0.09 -5.59 12.51
N THR A 125 1.28 -6.17 12.44
CA THR A 125 1.58 -7.44 13.11
C THR A 125 1.71 -7.25 14.62
N HIS A 126 2.39 -6.18 15.03
CA HIS A 126 2.53 -5.78 16.42
C HIS A 126 2.32 -4.28 16.56
N GLN A 127 1.67 -3.89 17.65
CA GLN A 127 1.43 -2.48 17.97
C GLN A 127 1.41 -2.31 19.48
N TYR A 128 2.00 -1.22 19.97
CA TYR A 128 1.87 -0.79 21.36
C TYR A 128 1.95 0.73 21.49
N THR A 129 1.49 1.24 22.61
CA THR A 129 1.54 2.67 22.94
C THR A 129 2.44 2.88 24.16
N SER A 130 3.31 3.87 24.11
CA SER A 130 4.14 4.29 25.23
C SER A 130 4.15 5.80 25.31
N GLY A 131 3.58 6.34 26.40
CA GLY A 131 3.34 7.77 26.55
C GLY A 131 2.44 8.32 25.44
N GLU A 132 2.89 9.37 24.77
CA GLU A 132 2.19 10.00 23.63
C GLU A 132 2.59 9.41 22.28
N LYS A 133 3.20 8.24 22.25
CA LYS A 133 3.66 7.62 21.00
C LYS A 133 3.03 6.24 20.79
N ARG A 134 2.63 5.99 19.54
CA ARG A 134 2.20 4.69 19.05
C ARG A 134 3.29 4.11 18.16
N TYR A 135 3.66 2.88 18.43
CA TYR A 135 4.65 2.10 17.70
C TYR A 135 3.93 0.95 17.00
N SER A 136 4.15 0.78 15.73
CA SER A 136 3.57 -0.32 14.96
C SER A 136 4.56 -0.91 13.97
N GLU A 137 4.48 -2.22 13.76
CA GLU A 137 5.26 -2.91 12.73
C GLU A 137 4.38 -3.87 11.94
N SER A 138 4.64 -3.94 10.64
CA SER A 138 4.06 -4.91 9.71
C SER A 138 5.19 -5.74 9.12
N LEU A 139 5.04 -7.05 9.09
CA LEU A 139 6.10 -7.99 8.73
C LEU A 139 5.76 -8.74 7.45
N LEU A 140 6.80 -9.00 6.63
CA LEU A 140 6.80 -10.02 5.58
C LEU A 140 7.53 -11.25 6.11
N ARG A 141 6.83 -12.38 6.19
CA ARG A 141 7.35 -13.61 6.76
C ARG A 141 7.58 -14.66 5.69
N GLU A 142 8.44 -15.62 6.01
CA GLU A 142 8.57 -16.82 5.19
C GLU A 142 7.24 -17.56 5.08
N GLY A 143 6.89 -17.99 3.87
CA GLY A 143 5.66 -18.70 3.59
C GLY A 143 4.43 -17.83 3.34
N ASP A 144 4.50 -16.52 3.57
CA ASP A 144 3.40 -15.60 3.25
C ASP A 144 3.07 -15.66 1.77
N GLU A 145 1.78 -15.75 1.45
CA GLU A 145 1.28 -15.64 0.07
C GLU A 145 1.16 -14.17 -0.30
N VAL A 146 1.95 -13.76 -1.30
CA VAL A 146 2.07 -12.37 -1.72
C VAL A 146 1.76 -12.16 -3.18
N LEU A 147 1.35 -10.93 -3.48
CA LEU A 147 1.28 -10.36 -4.80
C LEU A 147 2.34 -9.25 -4.90
N LEU A 148 3.24 -9.37 -5.87
CA LEU A 148 4.29 -8.39 -6.13
C LEU A 148 4.13 -7.82 -7.54
N ILE A 149 4.31 -6.49 -7.66
CA ILE A 149 4.39 -5.77 -8.94
C ILE A 149 5.74 -5.09 -9.01
N GLY A 150 6.51 -5.41 -10.04
CA GLY A 150 7.83 -4.85 -10.29
C GLY A 150 8.25 -5.04 -11.73
N TYR A 151 9.47 -4.68 -12.04
CA TYR A 151 10.06 -4.88 -13.36
C TYR A 151 10.84 -6.18 -13.40
N ALA A 152 10.44 -7.10 -14.27
CA ALA A 152 11.21 -8.30 -14.56
C ALA A 152 12.37 -7.94 -15.49
N ASP A 153 13.58 -8.20 -15.03
CA ASP A 153 14.83 -8.06 -15.79
C ASP A 153 15.58 -9.37 -15.78
N ALA A 154 16.69 -9.47 -16.53
CA ALA A 154 17.52 -10.65 -16.55
C ALA A 154 19.00 -10.27 -16.49
N LYS A 155 19.76 -11.02 -15.69
CA LYS A 155 21.22 -10.94 -15.63
C LYS A 155 21.82 -12.31 -15.91
N GLY A 156 22.62 -12.41 -16.97
CA GLY A 156 23.18 -13.70 -17.38
C GLY A 156 22.14 -14.77 -17.74
N GLY A 157 20.95 -14.35 -18.23
CA GLY A 157 19.85 -15.27 -18.56
C GLY A 157 18.97 -15.67 -17.36
N VAL A 158 19.32 -15.28 -16.14
CA VAL A 158 18.52 -15.54 -14.93
C VAL A 158 17.57 -14.35 -14.68
N PRO A 159 16.23 -14.59 -14.64
CA PRO A 159 15.28 -13.52 -14.37
C PRO A 159 15.31 -13.11 -12.90
N PHE A 160 15.08 -11.83 -12.65
CA PHE A 160 14.88 -11.26 -11.31
C PHE A 160 13.90 -10.10 -11.37
N LEU A 161 13.34 -9.74 -10.22
CA LEU A 161 12.40 -8.61 -10.08
C LEU A 161 13.09 -7.46 -9.37
N ARG A 162 12.87 -6.25 -9.89
CA ARG A 162 13.39 -5.01 -9.31
C ARG A 162 12.37 -3.87 -9.44
N LYS A 163 12.71 -2.71 -8.88
CA LYS A 163 11.90 -1.50 -9.02
C LYS A 163 11.80 -1.08 -10.48
N ASP A 164 10.57 -0.79 -10.92
CA ASP A 164 10.32 -0.28 -12.26
C ASP A 164 10.71 1.20 -12.35
N ASP A 165 11.47 1.55 -13.40
CA ASP A 165 11.99 2.91 -13.59
C ASP A 165 10.91 3.88 -14.09
N LYS A 166 9.95 3.42 -14.88
CA LYS A 166 8.87 4.22 -15.44
C LYS A 166 7.80 4.54 -14.40
N TYR A 167 7.30 3.53 -13.71
CA TYR A 167 6.27 3.70 -12.69
C TYR A 167 6.84 3.99 -11.31
N LYS A 168 8.19 3.92 -11.13
CA LYS A 168 8.88 4.09 -9.85
C LYS A 168 8.29 3.19 -8.75
N LEU A 169 7.93 1.96 -9.15
CA LEU A 169 7.21 1.03 -8.29
C LEU A 169 7.93 -0.32 -8.22
N LEU A 170 8.14 -0.78 -7.00
CA LEU A 170 8.27 -2.17 -6.59
C LEU A 170 7.34 -2.32 -5.40
N GLY A 171 6.18 -2.93 -5.61
CA GLY A 171 5.13 -3.00 -4.61
C GLY A 171 4.78 -4.43 -4.26
N ILE A 172 4.61 -4.70 -2.96
CA ILE A 172 4.22 -6.01 -2.45
C ILE A 172 3.04 -5.88 -1.48
N THR A 173 2.15 -6.86 -1.50
CA THR A 173 1.02 -6.98 -0.57
C THR A 173 0.71 -8.45 -0.31
N LEU A 174 0.04 -8.74 0.79
CA LEU A 174 -0.52 -10.06 1.04
C LEU A 174 -1.72 -10.32 0.11
N VAL A 175 -1.83 -11.54 -0.42
CA VAL A 175 -2.97 -11.95 -1.27
C VAL A 175 -4.29 -11.81 -0.51
N SER A 176 -4.31 -12.13 0.79
CA SER A 176 -5.49 -11.95 1.64
C SER A 176 -5.97 -10.51 1.69
N SER A 177 -5.05 -9.56 1.88
CA SER A 177 -5.36 -8.12 1.96
C SER A 177 -5.89 -7.58 0.64
N ILE A 178 -5.32 -7.98 -0.49
CA ILE A 178 -5.79 -7.51 -1.79
C ILE A 178 -7.15 -8.10 -2.17
N ASN A 179 -7.43 -9.33 -1.78
CA ASN A 179 -8.74 -9.96 -1.98
C ASN A 179 -9.83 -9.24 -1.18
N LEU A 180 -9.56 -8.87 0.06
CA LEU A 180 -10.45 -8.03 0.87
C LEU A 180 -10.67 -6.66 0.22
N TRP A 181 -9.62 -6.01 -0.23
CA TRP A 181 -9.71 -4.73 -0.94
C TRP A 181 -10.61 -4.84 -2.17
N ASN A 182 -10.37 -5.82 -3.02
CA ASN A 182 -11.13 -6.02 -4.26
C ASN A 182 -12.61 -6.31 -3.97
N LYS A 183 -12.92 -7.02 -2.89
CA LYS A 183 -14.30 -7.29 -2.44
C LYS A 183 -15.04 -6.03 -2.03
N TYR A 184 -14.40 -5.12 -1.31
CA TYR A 184 -15.05 -3.93 -0.76
C TYR A 184 -14.93 -2.68 -1.64
N GLN A 185 -14.02 -2.65 -2.59
CA GLN A 185 -13.81 -1.51 -3.49
C GLN A 185 -15.10 -1.03 -4.21
N PRO A 186 -15.96 -1.91 -4.77
CA PRO A 186 -17.19 -1.46 -5.45
C PRO A 186 -18.12 -0.74 -4.49
N LEU A 187 -18.26 -1.23 -3.26
CA LEU A 187 -19.10 -0.60 -2.22
C LEU A 187 -18.59 0.78 -1.82
N LEU A 188 -17.26 0.91 -1.63
CA LEU A 188 -16.62 2.19 -1.33
C LEU A 188 -16.83 3.21 -2.47
N ARG A 189 -16.71 2.79 -3.72
CA ARG A 189 -16.96 3.66 -4.88
C ARG A 189 -18.40 4.11 -4.94
N SER A 190 -19.37 3.20 -4.75
CA SER A 190 -20.80 3.53 -4.72
C SER A 190 -21.12 4.50 -3.59
N PHE A 191 -20.59 4.27 -2.40
CA PHE A 191 -20.77 5.16 -1.26
C PHE A 191 -20.21 6.56 -1.52
N LEU A 192 -18.97 6.67 -2.03
CA LEU A 192 -18.36 7.95 -2.38
C LEU A 192 -19.18 8.71 -3.44
N PHE A 193 -19.67 8.01 -4.46
CA PHE A 193 -20.49 8.59 -5.51
C PHE A 193 -21.81 9.15 -4.93
N THR A 194 -22.46 8.40 -4.06
CA THR A 194 -23.69 8.83 -3.37
C THR A 194 -23.43 10.08 -2.50
N CYS A 195 -22.32 10.10 -1.75
CA CYS A 195 -21.94 11.28 -0.95
C CYS A 195 -21.72 12.53 -1.83
N VAL A 196 -21.07 12.37 -2.99
CA VAL A 196 -20.87 13.50 -3.93
C VAL A 196 -22.20 14.03 -4.43
N ILE A 197 -23.17 13.16 -4.77
CA ILE A 197 -24.51 13.58 -5.20
C ILE A 197 -25.21 14.35 -4.08
N ILE A 198 -25.23 13.83 -2.86
CA ILE A 198 -25.87 14.47 -1.71
C ILE A 198 -25.28 15.86 -1.46
N VAL A 199 -23.94 15.97 -1.43
CA VAL A 199 -23.27 17.26 -1.23
C VAL A 199 -23.61 18.23 -2.35
N SER A 200 -23.66 17.78 -3.61
CA SER A 200 -24.05 18.61 -4.74
C SER A 200 -25.48 19.13 -4.63
N LEU A 201 -26.41 18.28 -4.19
CA LEU A 201 -27.82 18.68 -3.95
C LEU A 201 -27.95 19.70 -2.81
N ILE A 202 -27.20 19.50 -1.72
CA ILE A 202 -27.19 20.46 -0.61
C ILE A 202 -26.66 21.82 -1.07
N ILE A 203 -25.56 21.83 -1.83
CA ILE A 203 -25.01 23.08 -2.39
C ILE A 203 -26.04 23.76 -3.31
N PHE A 204 -26.70 22.98 -4.18
CA PHE A 204 -27.71 23.52 -5.09
C PHE A 204 -28.87 24.19 -4.33
N ILE A 205 -29.39 23.54 -3.26
CA ILE A 205 -30.45 24.08 -2.42
C ILE A 205 -30.02 25.36 -1.69
N LEU A 206 -28.76 25.42 -1.22
CA LEU A 206 -28.24 26.59 -0.50
C LEU A 206 -27.94 27.79 -1.40
N LEU A 207 -27.83 27.57 -2.73
CA LEU A 207 -27.56 28.62 -3.73
C LEU A 207 -28.85 29.16 -4.36
N GLN A 208 -30.01 28.51 -4.15
CA GLN A 208 -31.34 29.04 -4.50
C GLN A 208 -31.87 30.01 -3.43
#